data_d04e839a874a735e58e20f836d17cd8f
#
_entry.id   d04e839a874a735e58e20f836d17cd8f
#
_cell.length_a   1.000
_cell.length_b   1.000
_cell.length_c   1.000
_cell.angle_alpha   90.00
_cell.angle_beta   90.00
_cell.angle_gamma   90.00
#
_symmetry.space_group_name_H-M   'P 1'
#
loop_
_entity.id
_entity.type
_entity.pdbx_description
1 polymer ?
#
loop_
_entity_poly.entity_id
_entity_poly.type
_entity_poly.pdbx_seq_one_letter_code
_entity_poly.pdbx_strand_id
1 'polypeptide(L)'
;MLMLNNLTEEQRLSKAVVSIMGNDDYAALSGVLMVGEKAIKDDVPTAYTNGRDEYYGRGFVTGLTDPQLRFLVLHEVGHKMYRHIHNYQHLHKLDPQLTNMAMDYVINLQIMDENKNGFVEWIEGGCLDEKYRGMNTEEVFKLLYEEEQGNTSPQDGDVDGGRSPSTTGGQNTVVGKPFDDHDFEGAKEMTEGEKQELERDIDEAIRQGHMVAGKLGNKGKRDLGELLEPQIDWREVLREFIASTCAGNDYSTWRKPKRRLVGQGIYMPSTYSEQVEELVL
;
A
#
# COMPACT_ATOMS: atom_id res chain seq x y z
N MET A 1 32.18 -19.71 -31.66
CA MET A 1 31.19 -18.62 -31.66
C MET A 1 30.07 -19.11 -30.74
N LEU A 2 30.12 -18.75 -29.45
CA LEU A 2 29.07 -19.09 -28.47
C LEU A 2 27.83 -18.37 -28.93
N MET A 3 26.77 -19.11 -29.27
CA MET A 3 25.44 -18.52 -29.44
C MET A 3 25.09 -17.88 -28.11
N LEU A 4 25.00 -16.55 -28.09
CA LEU A 4 24.33 -15.83 -27.00
C LEU A 4 22.87 -16.29 -27.07
N ASN A 5 22.48 -17.23 -26.21
CA ASN A 5 21.09 -17.55 -25.98
C ASN A 5 20.43 -16.28 -25.44
N ASN A 6 19.72 -15.58 -26.30
CA ASN A 6 18.85 -14.50 -25.86
C ASN A 6 17.80 -15.14 -24.95
N LEU A 7 17.78 -14.71 -23.68
CA LEU A 7 16.78 -15.14 -22.72
C LEU A 7 15.40 -14.72 -23.23
N THR A 8 14.39 -15.55 -23.02
CA THR A 8 12.99 -15.13 -23.24
C THR A 8 12.58 -14.10 -22.20
N GLU A 9 11.49 -13.37 -22.44
CA GLU A 9 10.97 -12.35 -21.49
C GLU A 9 10.64 -12.97 -20.14
N GLU A 10 10.11 -14.21 -20.11
CA GLU A 10 9.84 -14.96 -18.88
C GLU A 10 11.13 -15.29 -18.12
N GLN A 11 12.16 -15.66 -18.83
CA GLN A 11 13.49 -15.91 -18.25
C GLN A 11 14.13 -14.65 -17.74
N ARG A 12 13.97 -13.53 -18.47
CA ARG A 12 14.46 -12.21 -18.04
C ARG A 12 13.74 -11.74 -16.78
N LEU A 13 12.41 -11.89 -16.72
CA LEU A 13 11.61 -11.58 -15.54
C LEU A 13 12.05 -12.42 -14.33
N SER A 14 12.22 -13.72 -14.51
CA SER A 14 12.70 -14.62 -13.45
C SER A 14 14.11 -14.22 -12.98
N LYS A 15 15.00 -13.86 -13.91
CA LYS A 15 16.34 -13.36 -13.59
C LYS A 15 16.29 -12.04 -12.80
N ALA A 16 15.39 -11.13 -13.16
CA ALA A 16 15.21 -9.86 -12.44
C ALA A 16 14.76 -10.13 -10.98
N VAL A 17 13.74 -10.98 -10.77
CA VAL A 17 13.24 -11.38 -9.45
C VAL A 17 14.35 -11.99 -8.60
N VAL A 18 15.07 -12.98 -9.12
CA VAL A 18 16.19 -13.63 -8.40
C VAL A 18 17.30 -12.63 -8.08
N SER A 19 17.61 -11.73 -9.01
CA SER A 19 18.62 -10.68 -8.79
C SER A 19 18.23 -9.71 -7.67
N ILE A 20 16.94 -9.34 -7.57
CA ILE A 20 16.42 -8.49 -6.50
C ILE A 20 16.50 -9.21 -5.16
N MET A 21 16.08 -10.48 -5.10
CA MET A 21 16.15 -11.28 -3.87
C MET A 21 17.58 -11.47 -3.35
N GLY A 22 18.55 -11.51 -4.24
CA GLY A 22 19.98 -11.64 -3.92
C GLY A 22 20.70 -10.33 -3.66
N ASN A 23 20.04 -9.18 -3.80
CA ASN A 23 20.64 -7.87 -3.57
C ASN A 23 20.41 -7.44 -2.11
N ASP A 24 21.49 -7.03 -1.42
CA ASP A 24 21.43 -6.69 0.00
C ASP A 24 20.46 -5.53 0.30
N ASP A 25 20.37 -4.55 -0.60
CA ASP A 25 19.50 -3.38 -0.42
C ASP A 25 18.00 -3.73 -0.53
N TYR A 26 17.67 -4.77 -1.30
CA TYR A 26 16.28 -5.18 -1.61
C TYR A 26 15.89 -6.54 -1.04
N ALA A 27 16.80 -7.25 -0.36
CA ALA A 27 16.54 -8.59 0.18
C ALA A 27 15.33 -8.65 1.13
N ALA A 28 15.01 -7.54 1.81
CA ALA A 28 13.83 -7.43 2.67
C ALA A 28 12.50 -7.56 1.91
N LEU A 29 12.49 -7.31 0.59
CA LEU A 29 11.33 -7.45 -0.26
C LEU A 29 11.13 -8.89 -0.78
N SER A 30 12.07 -9.80 -0.50
CA SER A 30 12.05 -11.18 -1.03
C SER A 30 10.76 -11.92 -0.69
N GLY A 31 10.18 -11.70 0.48
CA GLY A 31 8.89 -12.29 0.86
C GLY A 31 7.75 -11.78 -0.04
N VAL A 32 7.63 -10.45 -0.20
CA VAL A 32 6.57 -9.83 -1.02
C VAL A 32 6.74 -10.19 -2.51
N LEU A 33 7.98 -10.32 -2.98
CA LEU A 33 8.28 -10.80 -4.33
C LEU A 33 7.72 -12.20 -4.60
N MET A 34 7.51 -13.03 -3.57
CA MET A 34 6.97 -14.39 -3.70
C MET A 34 5.44 -14.44 -3.56
N VAL A 35 4.78 -13.34 -3.22
CA VAL A 35 3.32 -13.29 -3.16
C VAL A 35 2.73 -13.18 -4.57
N GLY A 36 1.77 -14.04 -4.88
CA GLY A 36 1.07 -14.05 -6.16
C GLY A 36 1.90 -14.60 -7.32
N GLU A 37 1.29 -14.60 -8.48
CA GLU A 37 1.91 -15.04 -9.73
C GLU A 37 2.49 -13.85 -10.50
N LYS A 38 3.51 -14.11 -11.30
CA LYS A 38 4.10 -13.15 -12.24
C LYS A 38 4.03 -13.72 -13.64
N ALA A 39 3.33 -13.05 -14.53
CA ALA A 39 3.11 -13.54 -15.89
C ALA A 39 3.43 -12.49 -16.95
N ILE A 40 4.06 -12.95 -18.03
CA ILE A 40 4.20 -12.16 -19.27
C ILE A 40 2.93 -12.35 -20.11
N LYS A 41 2.37 -11.23 -20.57
CA LYS A 41 1.15 -11.17 -21.37
C LYS A 41 1.40 -10.41 -22.68
N ASP A 42 0.74 -10.84 -23.76
CA ASP A 42 0.87 -10.19 -25.06
C ASP A 42 -0.09 -9.01 -25.24
N ASP A 43 -1.18 -8.99 -24.49
CA ASP A 43 -2.27 -8.01 -24.49
C ASP A 43 -2.09 -6.87 -23.49
N VAL A 44 -1.06 -6.94 -22.64
CA VAL A 44 -0.73 -5.90 -21.66
C VAL A 44 0.23 -4.89 -22.29
N PRO A 45 -0.11 -3.57 -22.29
CA PRO A 45 0.75 -2.56 -22.92
C PRO A 45 2.06 -2.33 -22.15
N THR A 46 2.01 -2.34 -20.81
CA THR A 46 3.16 -2.05 -19.91
C THR A 46 3.27 -3.10 -18.80
N ALA A 47 2.81 -2.81 -17.61
CA ALA A 47 2.65 -3.74 -16.51
C ALA A 47 1.43 -3.32 -15.68
N TYR A 48 0.93 -4.20 -14.83
CA TYR A 48 -0.03 -3.88 -13.79
C TYR A 48 -0.09 -4.97 -12.73
N THR A 49 -0.59 -4.61 -11.55
CA THR A 49 -0.95 -5.56 -10.51
C THR A 49 -2.42 -5.44 -10.13
N ASN A 50 -3.01 -6.55 -9.68
CA ASN A 50 -4.34 -6.58 -9.03
C ASN A 50 -4.24 -6.54 -7.50
N GLY A 51 -3.04 -6.27 -6.95
CA GLY A 51 -2.73 -6.30 -5.53
C GLY A 51 -2.17 -7.64 -5.04
N ARG A 52 -2.31 -8.73 -5.82
CA ARG A 52 -1.73 -10.06 -5.56
C ARG A 52 -0.79 -10.49 -6.68
N ASP A 53 -1.31 -10.57 -7.90
CA ASP A 53 -0.60 -11.02 -9.09
C ASP A 53 -0.08 -9.85 -9.90
N GLU A 54 0.99 -10.08 -10.63
CA GLU A 54 1.65 -9.08 -11.47
C GLU A 54 1.65 -9.54 -12.93
N TYR A 55 1.30 -8.65 -13.84
CA TYR A 55 1.24 -8.91 -15.26
C TYR A 55 2.12 -7.92 -16.01
N TYR A 56 2.96 -8.43 -16.90
CA TYR A 56 3.98 -7.67 -17.62
C TYR A 56 3.79 -7.83 -19.12
N GLY A 57 3.70 -6.71 -19.82
CA GLY A 57 3.57 -6.69 -21.28
C GLY A 57 4.83 -7.18 -21.99
N ARG A 58 4.71 -8.21 -22.87
CA ARG A 58 5.84 -8.76 -23.59
C ARG A 58 6.60 -7.71 -24.37
N GLY A 59 5.86 -6.87 -25.13
CA GLY A 59 6.46 -5.80 -25.94
C GLY A 59 7.22 -4.78 -25.09
N PHE A 60 6.69 -4.43 -23.93
CA PHE A 60 7.32 -3.50 -22.99
C PHE A 60 8.61 -4.09 -22.40
N VAL A 61 8.52 -5.32 -21.86
CA VAL A 61 9.68 -6.04 -21.28
C VAL A 61 10.79 -6.24 -22.28
N THR A 62 10.48 -6.50 -23.57
CA THR A 62 11.48 -6.64 -24.63
C THR A 62 12.28 -5.36 -24.83
N GLY A 63 11.66 -4.18 -24.68
CA GLY A 63 12.30 -2.88 -24.83
C GLY A 63 13.16 -2.44 -23.64
N LEU A 64 13.01 -3.07 -22.46
CA LEU A 64 13.71 -2.67 -21.26
C LEU A 64 15.12 -3.28 -21.16
N THR A 65 16.05 -2.54 -20.57
CA THR A 65 17.32 -3.08 -20.06
C THR A 65 17.07 -3.96 -18.83
N ASP A 66 18.04 -4.81 -18.44
CA ASP A 66 17.90 -5.60 -17.21
C ASP A 66 17.77 -4.75 -15.94
N PRO A 67 18.49 -3.60 -15.78
CA PRO A 67 18.26 -2.67 -14.66
C PRO A 67 16.87 -2.03 -14.67
N GLN A 68 16.34 -1.66 -15.82
CA GLN A 68 14.99 -1.11 -15.97
C GLN A 68 13.92 -2.15 -15.65
N LEU A 69 14.12 -3.42 -16.05
CA LEU A 69 13.22 -4.49 -15.70
C LEU A 69 13.20 -4.75 -14.18
N ARG A 70 14.36 -4.64 -13.51
CA ARG A 70 14.40 -4.70 -12.03
C ARG A 70 13.65 -3.55 -11.38
N PHE A 71 13.78 -2.33 -11.96
CA PHE A 71 12.98 -1.18 -11.49
C PHE A 71 11.48 -1.46 -11.62
N LEU A 72 11.02 -1.94 -12.78
CA LEU A 72 9.61 -2.25 -13.02
C LEU A 72 9.09 -3.31 -12.04
N VAL A 73 9.85 -4.38 -11.79
CA VAL A 73 9.46 -5.41 -10.81
C VAL A 73 9.35 -4.84 -9.40
N LEU A 74 10.29 -3.99 -8.98
CA LEU A 74 10.23 -3.33 -7.67
C LEU A 74 9.04 -2.38 -7.56
N HIS A 75 8.67 -1.72 -8.65
CA HIS A 75 7.51 -0.86 -8.73
C HIS A 75 6.21 -1.63 -8.46
N GLU A 76 5.95 -2.72 -9.18
CA GLU A 76 4.77 -3.56 -8.97
C GLU A 76 4.72 -4.18 -7.56
N VAL A 77 5.88 -4.62 -7.05
CA VAL A 77 6.01 -5.12 -5.67
C VAL A 77 5.71 -4.01 -4.65
N GLY A 78 6.09 -2.77 -4.93
CA GLY A 78 5.76 -1.60 -4.11
C GLY A 78 4.24 -1.42 -3.96
N HIS A 79 3.49 -1.50 -5.06
CA HIS A 79 2.02 -1.42 -5.02
C HIS A 79 1.39 -2.51 -4.14
N LYS A 80 1.91 -3.74 -4.18
CA LYS A 80 1.47 -4.82 -3.29
C LYS A 80 1.82 -4.55 -1.84
N MET A 81 3.07 -4.18 -1.58
CA MET A 81 3.58 -3.94 -0.23
C MET A 81 2.80 -2.85 0.50
N TYR A 82 2.50 -1.75 -0.19
CA TYR A 82 1.70 -0.66 0.36
C TYR A 82 0.18 -0.88 0.27
N ARG A 83 -0.25 -2.00 -0.32
CA ARG A 83 -1.67 -2.34 -0.51
C ARG A 83 -2.44 -1.24 -1.22
N HIS A 84 -1.81 -0.59 -2.19
CA HIS A 84 -2.32 0.61 -2.83
C HIS A 84 -3.72 0.42 -3.39
N ILE A 85 -3.98 -0.69 -4.07
CA ILE A 85 -5.26 -1.00 -4.70
C ILE A 85 -6.39 -1.15 -3.67
N HIS A 86 -6.08 -1.63 -2.46
CA HIS A 86 -7.08 -1.80 -1.40
C HIS A 86 -7.28 -0.52 -0.58
N ASN A 87 -6.18 0.15 -0.22
CA ASN A 87 -6.21 1.29 0.68
C ASN A 87 -6.77 2.55 0.02
N TYR A 88 -6.50 2.76 -1.29
CA TYR A 88 -6.84 4.00 -1.98
C TYR A 88 -8.02 3.92 -2.94
N GLN A 89 -8.91 2.93 -2.77
CA GLN A 89 -10.17 2.85 -3.53
C GLN A 89 -11.04 4.10 -3.42
N HIS A 90 -10.98 4.79 -2.28
CA HIS A 90 -11.71 6.02 -2.05
C HIS A 90 -11.18 7.19 -2.90
N LEU A 91 -9.87 7.31 -3.08
CA LEU A 91 -9.24 8.29 -3.96
C LEU A 91 -9.49 7.94 -5.42
N HIS A 92 -9.38 6.67 -5.79
CA HIS A 92 -9.66 6.19 -7.14
C HIS A 92 -11.10 6.50 -7.60
N LYS A 93 -12.07 6.55 -6.67
CA LYS A 93 -13.44 6.98 -6.98
C LYS A 93 -13.54 8.46 -7.27
N LEU A 94 -12.64 9.29 -6.74
CA LEU A 94 -12.60 10.73 -7.00
C LEU A 94 -11.92 11.01 -8.34
N ASP A 95 -10.72 10.51 -8.52
CA ASP A 95 -9.96 10.60 -9.75
C ASP A 95 -9.00 9.40 -9.89
N PRO A 96 -9.29 8.46 -10.82
CA PRO A 96 -8.44 7.30 -11.06
C PRO A 96 -7.03 7.65 -11.51
N GLN A 97 -6.89 8.63 -12.40
CA GLN A 97 -5.62 8.99 -12.99
C GLN A 97 -4.70 9.65 -11.95
N LEU A 98 -5.21 10.62 -11.20
CA LEU A 98 -4.44 11.27 -10.15
C LEU A 98 -4.06 10.31 -9.02
N THR A 99 -4.93 9.35 -8.71
CA THR A 99 -4.63 8.31 -7.70
C THR A 99 -3.47 7.46 -8.15
N ASN A 100 -3.48 6.99 -9.40
CA ASN A 100 -2.38 6.20 -9.94
C ASN A 100 -1.06 6.99 -9.92
N MET A 101 -1.09 8.21 -10.43
CA MET A 101 0.08 9.10 -10.40
C MET A 101 0.62 9.34 -8.97
N ALA A 102 -0.26 9.54 -7.99
CA ALA A 102 0.14 9.77 -6.61
C ALA A 102 0.83 8.55 -5.98
N MET A 103 0.32 7.35 -6.27
CA MET A 103 0.92 6.09 -5.83
C MET A 103 2.30 5.90 -6.46
N ASP A 104 2.42 6.17 -7.77
CA ASP A 104 3.65 6.03 -8.53
C ASP A 104 4.75 7.00 -8.05
N TYR A 105 4.42 8.26 -7.81
CA TYR A 105 5.38 9.23 -7.28
C TYR A 105 6.03 8.73 -5.98
N VAL A 106 5.23 8.21 -5.07
CA VAL A 106 5.73 7.71 -3.77
C VAL A 106 6.64 6.51 -3.95
N ILE A 107 6.21 5.50 -4.72
CA ILE A 107 7.01 4.28 -4.95
C ILE A 107 8.30 4.60 -5.71
N ASN A 108 8.19 5.36 -6.79
CA ASN A 108 9.33 5.63 -7.67
C ASN A 108 10.42 6.42 -6.95
N LEU A 109 10.05 7.44 -6.16
CA LEU A 109 11.00 8.17 -5.32
C LEU A 109 11.69 7.25 -4.33
N GLN A 110 10.95 6.36 -3.67
CA GLN A 110 11.53 5.43 -2.70
C GLN A 110 12.52 4.46 -3.36
N ILE A 111 12.16 3.86 -4.51
CA ILE A 111 13.06 2.96 -5.23
C ILE A 111 14.36 3.69 -5.63
N MET A 112 14.24 4.92 -6.11
CA MET A 112 15.39 5.70 -6.55
C MET A 112 16.26 6.16 -5.37
N ASP A 113 15.69 6.49 -4.24
CA ASP A 113 16.44 6.83 -3.02
C ASP A 113 17.24 5.66 -2.45
N GLU A 114 16.72 4.45 -2.61
CA GLU A 114 17.38 3.23 -2.20
C GLU A 114 18.45 2.76 -3.18
N ASN A 115 18.43 3.23 -4.41
CA ASN A 115 19.32 2.83 -5.50
C ASN A 115 20.73 3.42 -5.37
N LYS A 116 21.47 3.05 -4.31
CA LYS A 116 22.80 3.59 -4.04
C LYS A 116 23.89 3.12 -5.01
N ASN A 117 23.71 1.94 -5.61
CA ASN A 117 24.73 1.24 -6.39
C ASN A 117 24.39 1.13 -7.88
N GLY A 118 23.38 1.84 -8.38
CA GLY A 118 22.94 1.73 -9.77
C GLY A 118 22.39 0.34 -10.12
N PHE A 119 21.83 -0.38 -9.15
CA PHE A 119 21.25 -1.70 -9.34
C PHE A 119 19.99 -1.66 -10.22
N VAL A 120 19.23 -0.59 -10.11
CA VAL A 120 18.08 -0.29 -10.96
C VAL A 120 18.33 0.96 -11.80
N GLU A 121 17.62 1.10 -12.91
CA GLU A 121 17.66 2.25 -13.80
C GLU A 121 16.25 2.77 -14.00
N TRP A 122 16.11 4.10 -13.93
CA TRP A 122 14.85 4.78 -14.16
C TRP A 122 14.31 4.54 -15.57
N ILE A 123 13.00 4.37 -15.69
CA ILE A 123 12.31 4.30 -16.99
C ILE A 123 11.77 5.69 -17.31
N GLU A 124 12.27 6.30 -18.39
CA GLU A 124 11.90 7.67 -18.76
C GLU A 124 10.39 7.81 -19.05
N GLY A 125 9.82 8.93 -18.63
CA GLY A 125 8.43 9.27 -18.88
C GLY A 125 7.47 8.96 -17.76
N GLY A 126 7.89 8.27 -16.67
CA GLY A 126 7.07 7.98 -15.52
C GLY A 126 6.95 9.11 -14.49
N CYS A 127 6.24 8.84 -13.43
CA CYS A 127 5.99 9.78 -12.32
C CYS A 127 7.20 9.84 -11.38
N LEU A 128 8.06 10.87 -11.53
CA LEU A 128 9.19 11.13 -10.64
C LEU A 128 9.37 12.64 -10.45
N ASP A 129 9.17 13.13 -9.23
CA ASP A 129 9.38 14.56 -8.90
C ASP A 129 9.80 14.68 -7.43
N GLU A 130 10.94 15.31 -7.22
CA GLU A 130 11.56 15.56 -5.92
C GLU A 130 10.63 16.31 -4.93
N LYS A 131 9.68 17.09 -5.43
CA LYS A 131 8.76 17.88 -4.58
C LYS A 131 7.89 16.99 -3.70
N TYR A 132 7.68 15.74 -4.09
CA TYR A 132 6.85 14.77 -3.34
C TYR A 132 7.65 13.89 -2.39
N ARG A 133 8.96 14.11 -2.26
CA ARG A 133 9.83 13.31 -1.40
C ARG A 133 9.38 13.36 0.06
N GLY A 134 9.19 12.19 0.67
CA GLY A 134 8.77 12.03 2.05
C GLY A 134 7.28 12.25 2.30
N MET A 135 6.48 12.46 1.25
CA MET A 135 5.03 12.54 1.32
C MET A 135 4.41 11.15 1.18
N ASN A 136 3.24 10.97 1.78
CA ASN A 136 2.41 9.79 1.55
C ASN A 136 1.49 9.99 0.33
N THR A 137 0.86 8.91 -0.12
CA THR A 137 0.00 8.92 -1.32
C THR A 137 -1.16 9.91 -1.22
N GLU A 138 -1.77 10.07 -0.03
CA GLU A 138 -2.90 11.00 0.15
C GLU A 138 -2.45 12.46 0.05
N GLU A 139 -1.27 12.77 0.60
CA GLU A 139 -0.68 14.11 0.51
C GLU A 139 -0.34 14.47 -0.93
N VAL A 140 0.26 13.54 -1.66
CA VAL A 140 0.57 13.74 -3.10
C VAL A 140 -0.70 13.89 -3.91
N PHE A 141 -1.70 13.02 -3.70
CA PHE A 141 -2.99 13.11 -4.37
C PHE A 141 -3.65 14.48 -4.15
N LYS A 142 -3.67 14.94 -2.91
CA LYS A 142 -4.25 16.24 -2.57
C LYS A 142 -3.59 17.39 -3.32
N LEU A 143 -2.26 17.40 -3.39
CA LEU A 143 -1.52 18.44 -4.13
C LEU A 143 -1.81 18.38 -5.63
N LEU A 144 -1.81 17.19 -6.22
CA LEU A 144 -2.15 17.00 -7.65
C LEU A 144 -3.58 17.46 -7.93
N TYR A 145 -4.52 17.12 -7.07
CA TYR A 145 -5.92 17.50 -7.20
C TYR A 145 -6.14 19.01 -7.08
N GLU A 146 -5.44 19.69 -6.16
CA GLU A 146 -5.47 21.14 -6.02
C GLU A 146 -4.83 21.85 -7.23
N GLU A 147 -3.74 21.31 -7.77
CA GLU A 147 -3.07 21.84 -8.98
C GLU A 147 -3.98 21.75 -10.21
N GLU A 148 -4.72 20.64 -10.37
CA GLU A 148 -5.66 20.45 -11.48
C GLU A 148 -6.85 21.41 -11.37
N GLN A 149 -7.42 21.58 -10.18
CA GLN A 149 -8.52 22.49 -9.92
C GLN A 149 -8.12 23.95 -10.07
N GLY A 150 -6.88 24.32 -9.67
CA GLY A 150 -6.35 25.67 -9.82
C GLY A 150 -6.14 26.09 -11.28
N ASN A 151 -5.93 25.12 -12.17
CA ASN A 151 -5.79 25.36 -13.61
C ASN A 151 -7.13 25.49 -14.36
N THR A 152 -8.26 25.20 -13.70
CA THR A 152 -9.61 25.30 -14.24
C THR A 152 -10.35 26.60 -13.87
N SER A 153 -9.65 27.66 -13.46
CA SER A 153 -10.29 28.97 -13.25
C SER A 153 -10.90 29.48 -14.57
N PRO A 154 -12.19 29.79 -14.63
CA PRO A 154 -12.82 30.26 -15.84
C PRO A 154 -12.29 31.65 -16.20
N GLN A 155 -11.61 31.78 -17.31
CA GLN A 155 -11.53 33.06 -18.01
C GLN A 155 -12.93 33.31 -18.61
N ASP A 156 -13.69 34.21 -17.97
CA ASP A 156 -14.88 34.82 -18.57
C ASP A 156 -14.49 35.45 -19.90
N GLY A 157 -15.08 34.94 -20.96
CA GLY A 157 -14.87 35.49 -22.31
C GLY A 157 -15.66 34.65 -23.33
N ASP A 158 -16.91 35.07 -23.58
CA ASP A 158 -17.74 34.68 -24.72
C ASP A 158 -16.91 34.52 -26.00
N VAL A 159 -16.90 33.34 -26.61
CA VAL A 159 -16.95 33.17 -28.10
C VAL A 159 -17.38 31.74 -28.47
N ASP A 160 -18.46 31.71 -29.24
CA ASP A 160 -19.01 30.63 -30.05
C ASP A 160 -17.99 29.90 -30.95
N GLY A 161 -18.13 28.58 -31.10
CA GLY A 161 -17.55 27.83 -32.23
C GLY A 161 -16.56 26.75 -31.89
N GLY A 162 -17.00 25.52 -32.10
CA GLY A 162 -16.32 24.24 -32.25
C GLY A 162 -14.80 24.17 -32.14
N ARG A 163 -14.29 23.43 -31.16
CA ARG A 163 -12.87 23.08 -31.08
C ARG A 163 -12.63 21.61 -30.76
N SER A 164 -12.02 20.96 -31.71
CA SER A 164 -11.16 19.79 -31.52
C SER A 164 -10.03 20.11 -30.53
N PRO A 165 -9.54 19.16 -29.73
CA PRO A 165 -8.43 19.41 -28.81
C PRO A 165 -7.14 19.63 -29.60
N SER A 166 -6.69 20.88 -29.65
CA SER A 166 -5.41 21.26 -30.20
C SER A 166 -4.48 21.67 -29.07
N THR A 167 -3.44 20.89 -28.93
CA THR A 167 -2.17 21.17 -28.23
C THR A 167 -1.69 22.60 -28.49
N THR A 168 -1.59 23.45 -27.46
CA THR A 168 -0.76 24.66 -27.56
C THR A 168 -0.18 25.04 -26.19
N GLY A 169 1.13 25.23 -26.18
CA GLY A 169 2.05 25.40 -25.08
C GLY A 169 1.71 26.47 -24.02
N GLY A 170 1.76 26.04 -22.83
CA GLY A 170 2.08 26.80 -21.62
C GLY A 170 3.17 26.00 -20.91
N GLN A 171 4.09 26.64 -20.21
CA GLN A 171 5.25 26.04 -19.58
C GLN A 171 4.87 24.76 -18.83
N ASN A 172 5.18 23.62 -19.44
CA ASN A 172 4.94 22.30 -18.91
C ASN A 172 5.90 22.07 -17.75
N THR A 173 5.42 22.12 -16.53
CA THR A 173 5.83 21.12 -15.55
C THR A 173 5.57 19.78 -16.22
N VAL A 174 6.61 19.01 -16.46
CA VAL A 174 6.51 17.67 -17.05
C VAL A 174 5.83 16.80 -15.99
N VAL A 175 4.53 16.77 -16.04
CA VAL A 175 3.72 15.84 -15.25
C VAL A 175 4.00 14.47 -15.88
N GLY A 176 4.73 13.62 -15.19
CA GLY A 176 4.96 12.26 -15.62
C GLY A 176 3.61 11.56 -15.88
N LYS A 177 3.62 10.57 -16.75
CA LYS A 177 2.46 9.71 -16.93
C LYS A 177 2.69 8.43 -16.13
N PRO A 178 1.65 7.84 -15.49
CA PRO A 178 1.81 6.53 -14.90
C PRO A 178 2.26 5.53 -15.97
N PHE A 179 3.14 4.60 -15.58
CA PHE A 179 3.60 3.54 -16.50
C PHE A 179 2.54 2.47 -16.68
N ASP A 180 1.69 2.31 -15.70
CA ASP A 180 0.77 1.21 -15.51
C ASP A 180 -0.65 1.70 -15.28
N ASP A 181 -1.58 0.80 -15.41
CA ASP A 181 -3.01 1.02 -15.16
C ASP A 181 -3.48 -0.15 -14.28
N HIS A 182 -3.56 0.09 -12.97
CA HIS A 182 -3.84 -0.96 -12.01
C HIS A 182 -5.28 -1.48 -12.09
N ASP A 183 -5.45 -2.78 -11.85
CA ASP A 183 -6.76 -3.43 -11.87
C ASP A 183 -7.51 -3.22 -10.55
N PHE A 184 -8.03 -2.00 -10.37
CA PHE A 184 -8.93 -1.68 -9.25
C PHE A 184 -10.29 -2.39 -9.36
N GLU A 185 -10.71 -2.78 -10.57
CA GLU A 185 -11.97 -3.50 -10.76
C GLU A 185 -11.86 -4.94 -10.26
N GLY A 186 -10.79 -5.66 -10.62
CA GLY A 186 -10.53 -7.00 -10.10
C GLY A 186 -10.39 -7.03 -8.58
N ALA A 187 -9.82 -5.98 -7.98
CA ALA A 187 -9.75 -5.86 -6.53
C ALA A 187 -11.13 -5.61 -5.86
N LYS A 188 -12.10 -5.03 -6.56
CA LYS A 188 -13.47 -4.86 -6.04
C LYS A 188 -14.26 -6.17 -6.03
N GLU A 189 -13.94 -7.11 -6.91
CA GLU A 189 -14.60 -8.41 -6.98
C GLU A 189 -14.18 -9.35 -5.85
N MET A 190 -13.07 -9.07 -5.17
CA MET A 190 -12.61 -9.85 -4.01
C MET A 190 -13.57 -9.71 -2.84
N THR A 191 -13.90 -10.82 -2.21
CA THR A 191 -14.65 -10.84 -0.95
C THR A 191 -13.83 -10.26 0.20
N GLU A 192 -14.48 -9.78 1.25
CA GLU A 192 -13.78 -9.28 2.44
C GLU A 192 -12.88 -10.34 3.10
N GLY A 193 -13.25 -11.62 3.00
CA GLY A 193 -12.42 -12.72 3.48
C GLY A 193 -11.13 -12.89 2.68
N GLU A 194 -11.21 -12.80 1.36
CA GLU A 194 -10.04 -12.86 0.45
C GLU A 194 -9.12 -11.66 0.64
N LYS A 195 -9.66 -10.47 0.86
CA LYS A 195 -8.88 -9.27 1.18
C LYS A 195 -8.09 -9.43 2.48
N GLN A 196 -8.75 -9.88 3.55
CA GLN A 196 -8.09 -10.13 4.84
C GLN A 196 -7.04 -11.25 4.76
N GLU A 197 -7.27 -12.26 3.94
CA GLU A 197 -6.28 -13.32 3.71
C GLU A 197 -5.06 -12.75 2.98
N LEU A 198 -5.26 -11.98 1.91
CA LEU A 198 -4.19 -11.32 1.17
C LEU A 198 -3.39 -10.34 2.06
N GLU A 199 -4.05 -9.57 2.90
CA GLU A 199 -3.38 -8.68 3.86
C GLU A 199 -2.49 -9.45 4.82
N ARG A 200 -2.96 -10.58 5.36
CA ARG A 200 -2.15 -11.46 6.23
C ARG A 200 -0.98 -12.08 5.49
N ASP A 201 -1.18 -12.50 4.24
CA ASP A 201 -0.13 -13.06 3.40
C ASP A 201 0.97 -12.02 3.15
N ILE A 202 0.60 -10.78 2.87
CA ILE A 202 1.55 -9.68 2.68
C ILE A 202 2.30 -9.38 3.98
N ASP A 203 1.61 -9.30 5.13
CA ASP A 203 2.25 -9.08 6.43
C ASP A 203 3.25 -10.17 6.78
N GLU A 204 2.88 -11.43 6.57
CA GLU A 204 3.78 -12.56 6.79
C GLU A 204 4.96 -12.52 5.82
N ALA A 205 4.72 -12.19 4.56
CA ALA A 205 5.75 -12.03 3.54
C ALA A 205 6.76 -10.93 3.89
N ILE A 206 6.29 -9.78 4.40
CA ILE A 206 7.16 -8.69 4.88
C ILE A 206 8.00 -9.18 6.07
N ARG A 207 7.42 -9.88 7.06
CA ARG A 207 8.16 -10.45 8.20
C ARG A 207 9.23 -11.43 7.75
N GLN A 208 8.91 -12.31 6.82
CA GLN A 208 9.87 -13.29 6.28
C GLN A 208 11.01 -12.59 5.53
N GLY A 209 10.72 -11.58 4.71
CA GLY A 209 11.71 -10.76 4.04
C GLY A 209 12.67 -10.06 5.01
N HIS A 210 12.14 -9.50 6.09
CA HIS A 210 12.95 -8.90 7.16
C HIS A 210 13.88 -9.91 7.83
N MET A 211 13.39 -11.13 8.08
CA MET A 211 14.25 -12.19 8.64
C MET A 211 15.36 -12.59 7.67
N VAL A 212 15.09 -12.64 6.37
CA VAL A 212 16.09 -12.93 5.33
C VAL A 212 17.15 -11.82 5.32
N ALA A 213 16.75 -10.56 5.25
CA ALA A 213 17.65 -9.42 5.26
C ALA A 213 18.52 -9.38 6.53
N GLY A 214 17.93 -9.67 7.70
CA GLY A 214 18.67 -9.75 8.96
C GLY A 214 19.72 -10.86 8.97
N LYS A 215 19.47 -12.01 8.34
CA LYS A 215 20.46 -13.11 8.22
C LYS A 215 21.59 -12.76 7.25
N LEU A 216 21.35 -11.94 6.25
CA LEU A 216 22.37 -11.45 5.32
C LEU A 216 23.23 -10.32 5.91
N GLY A 217 22.99 -9.95 7.19
CA GLY A 217 23.76 -8.92 7.88
C GLY A 217 23.33 -7.49 7.53
N ASN A 218 22.29 -7.36 6.72
CA ASN A 218 21.67 -6.08 6.43
C ASN A 218 20.71 -5.73 7.58
N LYS A 219 20.88 -4.54 8.17
CA LYS A 219 19.89 -4.04 9.12
C LYS A 219 18.64 -3.77 8.32
N GLY A 220 17.67 -4.69 8.41
CA GLY A 220 16.38 -4.59 7.72
C GLY A 220 15.87 -3.16 7.80
N LYS A 221 15.32 -2.66 6.69
CA LYS A 221 14.89 -1.27 6.60
C LYS A 221 13.95 -0.93 7.73
N ARG A 222 14.26 0.14 8.44
CA ARG A 222 13.47 0.63 9.57
C ARG A 222 12.03 0.87 9.15
N ASP A 223 11.86 1.41 7.94
CA ASP A 223 10.55 1.74 7.35
C ASP A 223 9.65 0.52 7.15
N LEU A 224 10.22 -0.64 6.75
CA LEU A 224 9.45 -1.89 6.63
C LEU A 224 9.06 -2.46 8.01
N GLY A 225 9.86 -2.19 9.05
CA GLY A 225 9.51 -2.52 10.43
C GLY A 225 8.31 -1.70 10.91
N GLU A 226 8.26 -0.43 10.54
CA GLU A 226 7.15 0.47 10.88
C GLU A 226 5.83 0.06 10.21
N LEU A 227 5.88 -0.50 8.98
CA LEU A 227 4.69 -1.06 8.31
C LEU A 227 4.10 -2.28 9.03
N LEU A 228 4.92 -2.99 9.81
CA LEU A 228 4.49 -4.16 10.59
C LEU A 228 4.07 -3.81 12.01
N GLU A 229 4.35 -2.59 12.46
CA GLU A 229 3.85 -2.14 13.76
C GLU A 229 2.33 -2.03 13.68
N PRO A 230 1.58 -2.79 14.51
CA PRO A 230 0.15 -2.67 14.52
C PRO A 230 -0.19 -1.21 14.86
N GLN A 231 -0.89 -0.53 13.98
CA GLN A 231 -1.46 0.80 14.23
C GLN A 231 -2.61 0.66 15.23
N ILE A 232 -2.25 0.26 16.45
CA ILE A 232 -3.20 0.18 17.55
C ILE A 232 -3.46 1.61 17.98
N ASP A 233 -4.66 2.12 17.76
CA ASP A 233 -5.08 3.35 18.41
C ASP A 233 -5.10 3.10 19.93
N TRP A 234 -4.02 3.53 20.60
CA TRP A 234 -3.86 3.38 22.05
C TRP A 234 -5.07 3.97 22.82
N ARG A 235 -5.80 4.92 22.21
CA ARG A 235 -7.01 5.50 22.81
C ARG A 235 -8.16 4.50 22.81
N GLU A 236 -8.25 3.67 21.78
CA GLU A 236 -9.28 2.62 21.66
C GLU A 236 -8.99 1.48 22.65
N VAL A 237 -7.73 1.03 22.70
CA VAL A 237 -7.28 0.04 23.69
C VAL A 237 -7.44 0.55 25.12
N LEU A 238 -7.09 1.82 25.37
CA LEU A 238 -7.27 2.45 26.68
C LEU A 238 -8.76 2.55 27.05
N ARG A 239 -9.61 2.92 26.08
CA ARG A 239 -11.07 2.99 26.30
C ARG A 239 -11.63 1.61 26.63
N GLU A 240 -11.22 0.58 25.92
CA GLU A 240 -11.65 -0.80 26.16
C GLU A 240 -11.13 -1.32 27.50
N PHE A 241 -9.88 -1.03 27.85
CA PHE A 241 -9.30 -1.33 29.15
C PHE A 241 -10.05 -0.62 30.30
N ILE A 242 -10.33 0.68 30.16
CA ILE A 242 -11.09 1.44 31.15
C ILE A 242 -12.50 0.87 31.25
N ALA A 243 -13.18 0.62 30.13
CA ALA A 243 -14.51 0.03 30.13
C ALA A 243 -14.55 -1.34 30.83
N SER A 244 -13.58 -2.22 30.56
CA SER A 244 -13.50 -3.54 31.18
C SER A 244 -13.14 -3.49 32.65
N THR A 245 -12.26 -2.57 33.05
CA THR A 245 -11.79 -2.42 34.43
C THR A 245 -12.82 -1.69 35.32
N CYS A 246 -13.47 -0.66 34.75
CA CYS A 246 -14.48 0.12 35.49
C CYS A 246 -15.88 -0.47 35.42
N ALA A 247 -16.14 -1.44 34.54
CA ALA A 247 -17.45 -2.12 34.40
C ALA A 247 -17.80 -3.05 35.55
N GLY A 248 -17.18 -2.92 36.71
CA GLY A 248 -17.43 -3.63 37.94
C GLY A 248 -18.01 -5.04 37.77
N ASN A 249 -17.34 -6.05 38.25
CA ASN A 249 -17.90 -7.39 38.26
C ASN A 249 -19.02 -7.50 39.32
N ASP A 250 -20.23 -7.79 38.88
CA ASP A 250 -21.35 -8.04 39.79
C ASP A 250 -21.16 -9.39 40.49
N TYR A 251 -20.86 -9.36 41.77
CA TYR A 251 -20.74 -10.58 42.59
C TYR A 251 -22.01 -10.82 43.33
N SER A 252 -22.49 -12.07 43.30
CA SER A 252 -23.57 -12.51 44.17
C SER A 252 -23.05 -12.70 45.61
N THR A 253 -23.60 -11.97 46.59
CA THR A 253 -23.17 -12.04 48.01
C THR A 253 -24.33 -12.39 48.95
N TRP A 254 -24.05 -13.32 49.88
CA TRP A 254 -24.97 -13.67 50.95
C TRP A 254 -24.79 -12.81 52.22
N ARG A 255 -23.74 -11.96 52.26
CA ARG A 255 -23.47 -11.09 53.41
C ARG A 255 -24.57 -10.05 53.64
N LYS A 256 -25.26 -9.64 52.56
CA LYS A 256 -26.39 -8.71 52.60
C LYS A 256 -27.51 -9.31 51.76
N PRO A 257 -28.49 -10.01 52.32
CA PRO A 257 -29.62 -10.52 51.53
C PRO A 257 -30.48 -9.37 51.01
N LYS A 258 -31.18 -9.60 49.89
CA LYS A 258 -32.08 -8.63 49.28
C LYS A 258 -33.17 -8.24 50.29
N ARG A 259 -33.03 -7.07 50.95
CA ARG A 259 -33.94 -6.57 51.99
C ARG A 259 -35.41 -6.60 51.59
N ARG A 260 -35.70 -6.39 50.30
CA ARG A 260 -37.07 -6.39 49.75
C ARG A 260 -37.80 -7.75 49.91
N LEU A 261 -37.05 -8.84 49.92
CA LEU A 261 -37.59 -10.20 49.97
C LEU A 261 -37.54 -10.81 51.35
N VAL A 262 -36.70 -10.29 52.26
CA VAL A 262 -36.59 -10.76 53.67
C VAL A 262 -37.91 -10.61 54.43
N GLY A 263 -38.63 -9.51 54.14
CA GLY A 263 -39.96 -9.28 54.76
C GLY A 263 -41.05 -10.29 54.34
N GLN A 264 -40.79 -11.06 53.27
CA GLN A 264 -41.66 -12.12 52.76
C GLN A 264 -41.13 -13.51 53.10
N GLY A 265 -40.11 -13.60 53.98
CA GLY A 265 -39.49 -14.85 54.39
C GLY A 265 -38.63 -15.54 53.37
N ILE A 266 -38.27 -14.80 52.25
CA ILE A 266 -37.46 -15.33 51.18
C ILE A 266 -36.05 -14.75 51.32
N TYR A 267 -35.06 -15.63 51.54
CA TYR A 267 -33.64 -15.25 51.61
C TYR A 267 -32.98 -15.47 50.24
N MET A 268 -32.61 -14.37 49.56
CA MET A 268 -31.85 -14.40 48.30
C MET A 268 -30.59 -13.54 48.42
N PRO A 269 -29.49 -13.91 47.72
CA PRO A 269 -28.28 -13.10 47.72
C PRO A 269 -28.54 -11.76 47.05
N SER A 270 -27.84 -10.73 47.48
CA SER A 270 -27.81 -9.45 46.76
C SER A 270 -26.62 -9.42 45.80
N THR A 271 -26.72 -8.56 44.83
CA THR A 271 -25.60 -8.26 43.88
C THR A 271 -24.74 -7.16 44.51
N TYR A 272 -23.45 -7.38 44.55
CA TYR A 272 -22.45 -6.39 44.94
C TYR A 272 -21.58 -6.10 43.71
N SER A 273 -21.47 -4.83 43.39
CA SER A 273 -20.61 -4.35 42.28
C SER A 273 -19.46 -3.56 42.88
N GLU A 274 -18.23 -3.94 42.57
CA GLU A 274 -17.05 -3.12 42.84
C GLU A 274 -16.87 -2.17 41.66
N GLN A 275 -17.43 -0.98 41.75
CA GLN A 275 -17.20 0.09 40.81
C GLN A 275 -16.02 0.92 41.26
N VAL A 276 -15.12 1.26 40.33
CA VAL A 276 -14.09 2.27 40.54
C VAL A 276 -14.77 3.63 40.49
N GLU A 277 -14.86 4.30 41.65
CA GLU A 277 -15.58 5.57 41.77
C GLU A 277 -14.77 6.76 41.21
N GLU A 278 -13.44 6.65 41.06
CA GLU A 278 -12.60 7.73 40.65
C GLU A 278 -11.38 7.22 39.84
N LEU A 279 -11.18 7.74 38.65
CA LEU A 279 -10.05 7.46 37.81
C LEU A 279 -9.26 8.77 37.60
N VAL A 280 -8.12 8.86 38.26
CA VAL A 280 -7.19 9.99 38.06
C VAL A 280 -6.23 9.63 36.94
N LEU A 281 -6.26 10.40 35.85
CA LEU A 281 -5.37 10.30 34.70
C LEU A 281 -4.22 11.29 34.83
#